data_47f812581cda51a98b70545d593d698d
#
_entry.id   47f812581cda51a98b70545d593d698d
#
_cell.length_a   1.000
_cell.length_b   1.000
_cell.length_c   1.000
_cell.angle_alpha   90.00
_cell.angle_beta   90.00
_cell.angle_gamma   90.00
#
_symmetry.space_group_name_H-M   'P 1'
#
loop_
_entity.id
_entity.type
_entity.pdbx_description
1 polymer ?
#
loop_
_entity_poly.entity_id
_entity_poly.type
_entity_poly.pdbx_seq_one_letter_code
_entity_poly.pdbx_strand_id
1 'polypeptide(L)'
;ISSEEMVIALGQNGAMGSFGAAGNVPDRIESAIHKIQNALPQGPYLFNLIHSPYEEALERRAVELYLQHAVRVVEASAFLDLTPHIVHYRAAGLSRAANGDVEIKNRVIAKLSRTEVATHFMRPAPDKILNALVADGRITQEQASLARLVPMADDVTVEGDSGGHTDNRPLLGLIPTMIALRDQQRQENGYAQIIRVGAAGGISTPHAALGAFMMGADYVVTGSVNQACIESGASNHTKKLLAEAGMADVTMAPSSDMFEMGVKVQVLKKGTLFAMRAQKLYTLYTEYESLEAIPAEERNKLEKQIFQKPLESIWQETVDFFTQRDPKQIERANQNPKRKMALVFRWYLG
;
A
#
# COMPACT_ATOMS: atom_id res chain seq x y z
N ILE A 1 -6.73 2.93 -9.12
CA ILE A 1 -7.87 3.58 -8.45
C ILE A 1 -7.50 5.01 -8.09
N SER A 2 -6.45 5.22 -7.31
CA SER A 2 -5.92 6.56 -7.01
C SER A 2 -5.02 7.00 -8.17
N SER A 3 -5.62 7.69 -9.13
CA SER A 3 -5.02 8.15 -10.38
C SER A 3 -4.26 9.45 -10.20
N GLU A 4 -3.50 9.85 -11.22
CA GLU A 4 -2.85 11.17 -11.26
C GLU A 4 -3.89 12.30 -11.25
N GLU A 5 -5.01 12.13 -11.95
CA GLU A 5 -6.08 13.11 -12.00
C GLU A 5 -6.62 13.39 -10.60
N MET A 6 -6.85 12.34 -9.80
CA MET A 6 -7.30 12.49 -8.42
C MET A 6 -6.24 13.18 -7.54
N VAL A 7 -4.97 12.79 -7.65
CA VAL A 7 -3.89 13.42 -6.89
C VAL A 7 -3.78 14.90 -7.24
N ILE A 8 -3.84 15.24 -8.51
CA ILE A 8 -3.77 16.62 -9.00
C ILE A 8 -4.97 17.43 -8.51
N ALA A 9 -6.19 16.90 -8.66
CA ALA A 9 -7.41 17.58 -8.22
C ALA A 9 -7.39 17.85 -6.70
N LEU A 10 -6.97 16.88 -5.89
CA LEU A 10 -6.82 17.05 -4.45
C LEU A 10 -5.77 18.12 -4.12
N GLY A 11 -4.59 18.07 -4.75
CA GLY A 11 -3.50 19.03 -4.51
C GLY A 11 -3.88 20.45 -4.88
N GLN A 12 -4.59 20.65 -6.00
CA GLN A 12 -5.10 21.97 -6.43
C GLN A 12 -6.14 22.55 -5.46
N ASN A 13 -6.81 21.69 -4.68
CA ASN A 13 -7.79 22.08 -3.68
C ASN A 13 -7.23 22.07 -2.24
N GLY A 14 -5.90 22.02 -2.07
CA GLY A 14 -5.24 22.13 -0.77
C GLY A 14 -5.25 20.85 0.06
N ALA A 15 -5.68 19.71 -0.52
CA ALA A 15 -5.59 18.39 0.10
C ALA A 15 -4.44 17.60 -0.50
N MET A 16 -3.92 16.61 0.23
CA MET A 16 -2.83 15.76 -0.24
C MET A 16 -3.37 14.45 -0.81
N GLY A 17 -3.19 14.24 -2.13
CA GLY A 17 -3.54 12.99 -2.80
C GLY A 17 -2.38 11.98 -2.78
N SER A 18 -2.71 10.70 -2.60
CA SER A 18 -1.75 9.58 -2.66
C SER A 18 -1.88 8.84 -4.01
N PHE A 19 -0.83 8.81 -4.82
CA PHE A 19 -0.84 8.02 -6.05
C PHE A 19 -0.69 6.53 -5.74
N GLY A 20 -1.58 5.70 -6.29
CA GLY A 20 -1.57 4.25 -6.12
C GLY A 20 -0.51 3.58 -7.00
N ALA A 21 0.71 3.45 -6.52
CA ALA A 21 1.82 2.85 -7.27
C ALA A 21 1.78 1.32 -7.31
N ALA A 22 1.09 0.68 -6.37
CA ALA A 22 0.99 -0.79 -6.30
C ALA A 22 0.43 -1.38 -7.60
N GLY A 23 1.04 -2.46 -8.06
CA GLY A 23 0.63 -3.14 -9.30
C GLY A 23 1.09 -2.49 -10.61
N ASN A 24 1.62 -1.27 -10.58
CA ASN A 24 2.11 -0.60 -11.77
C ASN A 24 3.55 -1.01 -12.13
N VAL A 25 3.86 -1.00 -13.41
CA VAL A 25 5.24 -1.14 -13.92
C VAL A 25 6.04 0.15 -13.69
N PRO A 26 7.38 0.08 -13.58
CA PRO A 26 8.23 1.25 -13.29
C PRO A 26 7.98 2.46 -14.19
N ASP A 27 7.91 2.25 -15.50
CA ASP A 27 7.71 3.34 -16.49
C ASP A 27 6.35 4.07 -16.27
N ARG A 28 5.33 3.33 -15.82
CA ARG A 28 4.03 3.91 -15.49
C ARG A 28 4.11 4.77 -14.23
N ILE A 29 4.90 4.34 -13.23
CA ILE A 29 5.13 5.12 -12.01
C ILE A 29 5.91 6.39 -12.35
N GLU A 30 6.95 6.30 -13.16
CA GLU A 30 7.77 7.45 -13.60
C GLU A 30 6.94 8.46 -14.39
N SER A 31 6.12 8.00 -15.33
CA SER A 31 5.18 8.86 -16.06
C SER A 31 4.21 9.60 -15.12
N ALA A 32 3.69 8.91 -14.10
CA ALA A 32 2.82 9.52 -13.10
C ALA A 32 3.55 10.58 -12.25
N ILE A 33 4.81 10.33 -11.88
CA ILE A 33 5.63 11.31 -11.15
C ILE A 33 5.74 12.60 -11.95
N HIS A 34 6.15 12.51 -13.22
CA HIS A 34 6.29 13.68 -14.08
C HIS A 34 4.98 14.45 -14.25
N LYS A 35 3.87 13.74 -14.49
CA LYS A 35 2.55 14.36 -14.65
C LYS A 35 2.10 15.11 -13.40
N ILE A 36 2.25 14.48 -12.23
CA ILE A 36 1.87 15.09 -10.95
C ILE A 36 2.78 16.27 -10.60
N GLN A 37 4.09 16.14 -10.76
CA GLN A 37 5.05 17.22 -10.47
C GLN A 37 4.88 18.42 -11.38
N ASN A 38 4.57 18.21 -12.66
CA ASN A 38 4.27 19.30 -13.58
C ASN A 38 3.00 20.07 -13.20
N ALA A 39 1.98 19.38 -12.73
CA ALA A 39 0.73 20.00 -12.30
C ALA A 39 0.79 20.61 -10.89
N LEU A 40 1.63 20.05 -10.01
CA LEU A 40 1.79 20.45 -8.61
C LEU A 40 3.28 20.67 -8.27
N PRO A 41 3.95 21.65 -8.85
CA PRO A 41 5.41 21.86 -8.69
C PRO A 41 5.83 22.14 -7.24
N GLN A 42 4.92 22.62 -6.39
CA GLN A 42 5.14 22.86 -4.96
C GLN A 42 4.38 21.86 -4.07
N GLY A 43 3.77 20.82 -4.64
CA GLY A 43 2.87 19.92 -3.91
C GLY A 43 1.51 20.57 -3.60
N PRO A 44 0.70 19.99 -2.68
CA PRO A 44 0.95 18.76 -1.93
C PRO A 44 0.58 17.49 -2.74
N TYR A 45 1.42 16.48 -2.69
CA TYR A 45 1.15 15.14 -3.21
C TYR A 45 2.05 14.11 -2.51
N LEU A 46 1.66 12.85 -2.57
CA LEU A 46 2.47 11.74 -2.11
C LEU A 46 2.30 10.50 -3.02
N PHE A 47 3.20 9.55 -2.87
CA PHE A 47 3.16 8.27 -3.55
C PHE A 47 3.07 7.13 -2.56
N ASN A 48 2.22 6.14 -2.86
CA ASN A 48 2.15 4.94 -2.07
C ASN A 48 3.43 4.09 -2.27
N LEU A 49 3.98 3.58 -1.18
CA LEU A 49 5.03 2.57 -1.17
C LEU A 49 4.48 1.35 -0.44
N ILE A 50 4.17 0.30 -1.21
CA ILE A 50 3.63 -0.94 -0.66
C ILE A 50 4.74 -1.95 -0.44
N HIS A 51 4.71 -2.62 0.71
CA HIS A 51 5.53 -3.81 0.95
C HIS A 51 4.82 -5.06 0.45
N SER A 52 5.51 -5.84 -0.38
CA SER A 52 5.08 -7.18 -0.79
C SER A 52 6.23 -8.17 -0.56
N PRO A 53 6.07 -9.14 0.35
CA PRO A 53 7.12 -10.11 0.66
C PRO A 53 7.62 -10.92 -0.55
N TYR A 54 6.79 -11.04 -1.57
CA TYR A 54 7.09 -11.82 -2.78
C TYR A 54 7.66 -10.99 -3.94
N GLU A 55 7.63 -9.66 -3.82
CA GLU A 55 8.01 -8.72 -4.89
C GLU A 55 8.95 -7.61 -4.37
N GLU A 56 9.98 -7.98 -3.59
CA GLU A 56 10.98 -7.05 -3.03
C GLU A 56 11.61 -6.13 -4.08
N ALA A 57 11.82 -6.66 -5.29
CA ALA A 57 12.41 -5.89 -6.38
C ALA A 57 11.56 -4.67 -6.79
N LEU A 58 10.23 -4.76 -6.63
CA LEU A 58 9.33 -3.64 -6.93
C LEU A 58 9.41 -2.54 -5.87
N GLU A 59 9.47 -2.90 -4.58
CA GLU A 59 9.66 -1.93 -3.51
C GLU A 59 10.98 -1.17 -3.71
N ARG A 60 12.07 -1.91 -3.98
CA ARG A 60 13.37 -1.32 -4.28
C ARG A 60 13.30 -0.35 -5.46
N ARG A 61 12.71 -0.79 -6.58
CA ARG A 61 12.61 0.04 -7.79
C ARG A 61 11.76 1.28 -7.58
N ALA A 62 10.67 1.18 -6.84
CA ALA A 62 9.84 2.33 -6.48
C ALA A 62 10.64 3.35 -5.66
N VAL A 63 11.40 2.91 -4.66
CA VAL A 63 12.26 3.77 -3.85
C VAL A 63 13.34 4.45 -4.71
N GLU A 64 13.98 3.73 -5.64
CA GLU A 64 14.96 4.28 -6.57
C GLU A 64 14.35 5.41 -7.42
N LEU A 65 13.15 5.20 -7.99
CA LEU A 65 12.43 6.22 -8.74
C LEU A 65 12.06 7.43 -7.87
N TYR A 66 11.56 7.20 -6.65
CA TYR A 66 11.18 8.28 -5.75
C TYR A 66 12.36 9.14 -5.35
N LEU A 67 13.53 8.55 -5.11
CA LEU A 67 14.76 9.28 -4.83
C LEU A 67 15.28 10.04 -6.07
N GLN A 68 15.29 9.38 -7.22
CA GLN A 68 15.73 9.96 -8.50
C GLN A 68 14.92 11.21 -8.89
N HIS A 69 13.61 11.15 -8.72
CA HIS A 69 12.69 12.23 -9.09
C HIS A 69 12.29 13.13 -7.92
N ALA A 70 12.98 13.04 -6.79
CA ALA A 70 12.74 13.87 -5.63
C ALA A 70 11.27 13.86 -5.14
N VAL A 71 10.62 12.70 -5.15
CA VAL A 71 9.34 12.50 -4.48
C VAL A 71 9.58 12.62 -2.97
N ARG A 72 8.98 13.63 -2.34
CA ARG A 72 9.30 14.03 -0.96
C ARG A 72 8.46 13.39 0.11
N VAL A 73 7.32 12.82 -0.25
CA VAL A 73 6.41 12.18 0.72
C VAL A 73 5.97 10.84 0.18
N VAL A 74 6.10 9.80 0.99
CA VAL A 74 5.58 8.46 0.70
C VAL A 74 4.62 7.99 1.80
N GLU A 75 3.60 7.23 1.40
CA GLU A 75 2.75 6.47 2.32
C GLU A 75 3.19 5.01 2.31
N ALA A 76 3.78 4.57 3.41
CA ALA A 76 4.18 3.18 3.62
C ALA A 76 2.96 2.34 4.01
N SER A 77 2.63 1.31 3.22
CA SER A 77 1.46 0.45 3.41
C SER A 77 1.83 -1.03 3.38
N ALA A 78 1.11 -1.84 4.14
CA ALA A 78 1.30 -3.29 4.25
C ALA A 78 2.67 -3.73 4.81
N PHE A 79 3.41 -2.86 5.45
CA PHE A 79 4.64 -3.21 6.15
C PHE A 79 4.31 -3.97 7.43
N LEU A 80 5.04 -5.06 7.65
CA LEU A 80 5.02 -5.81 8.92
C LEU A 80 6.28 -5.52 9.74
N ASP A 81 7.35 -5.07 9.08
CA ASP A 81 8.63 -4.66 9.65
C ASP A 81 9.30 -3.65 8.71
N LEU A 82 10.37 -3.01 9.16
CA LEU A 82 11.16 -2.10 8.33
C LEU A 82 12.02 -2.87 7.33
N THR A 83 11.97 -2.48 6.07
CA THR A 83 12.82 -3.01 5.01
C THR A 83 14.03 -2.10 4.77
N PRO A 84 15.13 -2.61 4.18
CA PRO A 84 16.24 -1.76 3.75
C PRO A 84 15.82 -0.64 2.80
N HIS A 85 14.73 -0.84 2.03
CA HIS A 85 14.29 0.11 1.03
C HIS A 85 13.60 1.34 1.63
N ILE A 86 12.66 1.14 2.57
CA ILE A 86 12.01 2.27 3.26
C ILE A 86 13.01 3.03 4.15
N VAL A 87 13.96 2.32 4.78
CA VAL A 87 15.05 2.94 5.55
C VAL A 87 15.98 3.75 4.63
N HIS A 88 16.33 3.22 3.45
CA HIS A 88 17.09 3.96 2.44
C HIS A 88 16.38 5.24 2.02
N TYR A 89 15.09 5.17 1.67
CA TYR A 89 14.30 6.35 1.32
C TYR A 89 14.35 7.43 2.41
N ARG A 90 14.12 7.04 3.67
CA ARG A 90 14.14 7.96 4.82
C ARG A 90 15.53 8.56 5.02
N ALA A 91 16.56 7.74 5.13
CA ALA A 91 17.92 8.15 5.47
C ALA A 91 18.57 9.01 4.37
N ALA A 92 18.33 8.72 3.09
CA ALA A 92 18.85 9.50 1.96
C ALA A 92 18.34 10.95 1.95
N GLY A 93 17.23 11.23 2.61
CA GLY A 93 16.64 12.57 2.73
C GLY A 93 17.10 13.37 3.94
N LEU A 94 18.04 12.87 4.73
CA LEU A 94 18.50 13.52 5.95
C LEU A 94 19.75 14.38 5.68
N SER A 95 19.74 15.59 6.23
CA SER A 95 20.88 16.50 6.25
C SER A 95 20.89 17.31 7.55
N ARG A 96 22.03 17.94 7.86
CA ARG A 96 22.14 18.83 8.99
C ARG A 96 21.77 20.26 8.55
N ALA A 97 20.81 20.86 9.21
CA ALA A 97 20.46 22.27 8.99
C ALA A 97 21.51 23.20 9.58
N ALA A 98 21.52 24.46 9.16
CA ALA A 98 22.48 25.46 9.63
C ALA A 98 22.44 25.70 11.16
N ASN A 99 21.31 25.50 11.79
CA ASN A 99 21.13 25.59 13.26
C ASN A 99 21.54 24.32 14.00
N GLY A 100 22.01 23.28 13.30
CA GLY A 100 22.42 21.99 13.88
C GLY A 100 21.33 20.95 13.98
N ASP A 101 20.08 21.29 13.70
CA ASP A 101 18.95 20.34 13.70
C ASP A 101 19.01 19.38 12.52
N VAL A 102 18.28 18.28 12.61
CA VAL A 102 18.12 17.34 11.51
C VAL A 102 17.06 17.85 10.53
N GLU A 103 17.47 18.15 9.30
CA GLU A 103 16.55 18.45 8.20
C GLU A 103 16.07 17.15 7.57
N ILE A 104 14.75 17.01 7.42
CA ILE A 104 14.10 15.82 6.86
C ILE A 104 13.44 16.20 5.53
N LYS A 105 14.04 15.80 4.41
CA LYS A 105 13.50 16.07 3.07
C LYS A 105 12.56 14.96 2.60
N ASN A 106 12.86 13.70 2.92
CA ASN A 106 12.03 12.56 2.54
C ASN A 106 11.17 12.14 3.73
N ARG A 107 9.89 12.42 3.64
CA ARG A 107 8.91 12.17 4.71
C ARG A 107 8.19 10.85 4.50
N VAL A 108 7.92 10.18 5.59
CA VAL A 108 7.22 8.89 5.61
C VAL A 108 5.94 9.03 6.43
N ILE A 109 4.82 8.68 5.82
CA ILE A 109 3.53 8.47 6.49
C ILE A 109 3.34 6.97 6.59
N ALA A 110 3.33 6.39 7.79
CA ALA A 110 3.12 4.96 8.00
C ALA A 110 1.63 4.66 8.18
N LYS A 111 1.01 3.98 7.23
CA LYS A 111 -0.39 3.55 7.32
C LYS A 111 -0.47 2.13 7.87
N LEU A 112 -1.07 1.98 9.05
CA LEU A 112 -1.02 0.74 9.84
C LEU A 112 -2.16 0.65 10.87
N SER A 113 -2.36 -0.58 11.42
CA SER A 113 -3.39 -0.90 12.41
C SER A 113 -2.83 -1.58 13.67
N ARG A 114 -1.52 -1.91 13.68
CA ARG A 114 -0.88 -2.71 14.74
C ARG A 114 0.17 -1.92 15.48
N THR A 115 0.12 -1.97 16.79
CA THR A 115 1.06 -1.27 17.68
C THR A 115 2.50 -1.74 17.52
N GLU A 116 2.71 -3.02 17.23
CA GLU A 116 4.04 -3.62 17.01
C GLU A 116 4.70 -2.98 15.80
N VAL A 117 3.97 -2.86 14.69
CA VAL A 117 4.46 -2.23 13.46
C VAL A 117 4.64 -0.73 13.67
N ALA A 118 3.68 -0.08 14.35
CA ALA A 118 3.77 1.34 14.68
C ALA A 118 5.05 1.67 15.47
N THR A 119 5.41 0.82 16.42
CA THR A 119 6.62 0.97 17.22
C THR A 119 7.88 1.04 16.35
N HIS A 120 7.97 0.20 15.30
CA HIS A 120 9.10 0.22 14.36
C HIS A 120 9.20 1.56 13.62
N PHE A 121 8.06 2.12 13.19
CA PHE A 121 8.03 3.41 12.47
C PHE A 121 8.18 4.62 13.39
N MET A 122 7.81 4.52 14.66
CA MET A 122 7.97 5.58 15.65
C MET A 122 9.36 5.60 16.30
N ARG A 123 10.22 4.61 16.03
CA ARG A 123 11.62 4.52 16.48
C ARG A 123 12.59 4.92 15.37
N PRO A 124 13.86 5.20 15.73
CA PRO A 124 14.92 5.36 14.74
C PRO A 124 15.13 4.08 13.93
N ALA A 125 15.71 4.23 12.74
CA ALA A 125 16.07 3.10 11.91
C ALA A 125 17.05 2.14 12.62
N PRO A 126 16.90 0.80 12.44
CA PRO A 126 17.79 -0.18 13.06
C PRO A 126 19.24 -0.07 12.56
N ASP A 127 20.20 -0.10 13.48
CA ASP A 127 21.63 -0.03 13.18
C ASP A 127 22.11 -1.05 12.15
N LYS A 128 21.59 -2.27 12.22
CA LYS A 128 21.90 -3.33 11.25
C LYS A 128 21.60 -2.90 9.82
N ILE A 129 20.46 -2.27 9.59
CA ILE A 129 20.04 -1.81 8.25
C ILE A 129 20.87 -0.60 7.84
N LEU A 130 21.07 0.38 8.74
CA LEU A 130 21.85 1.58 8.44
C LEU A 130 23.31 1.22 8.08
N ASN A 131 23.95 0.33 8.84
CA ASN A 131 25.31 -0.10 8.59
C ASN A 131 25.44 -0.83 7.24
N ALA A 132 24.47 -1.67 6.88
CA ALA A 132 24.42 -2.32 5.57
C ALA A 132 24.29 -1.31 4.44
N LEU A 133 23.40 -0.32 4.56
CA LEU A 133 23.20 0.73 3.54
C LEU A 133 24.45 1.62 3.36
N VAL A 134 25.20 1.88 4.44
CA VAL A 134 26.49 2.58 4.35
C VAL A 134 27.53 1.71 3.65
N ALA A 135 27.65 0.43 4.00
CA ALA A 135 28.58 -0.50 3.36
C ALA A 135 28.31 -0.65 1.85
N ASP A 136 27.03 -0.64 1.45
CA ASP A 136 26.58 -0.69 0.05
C ASP A 136 26.71 0.67 -0.68
N GLY A 137 27.15 1.73 0.02
CA GLY A 137 27.27 3.08 -0.57
C GLY A 137 25.97 3.77 -0.91
N ARG A 138 24.84 3.30 -0.36
CA ARG A 138 23.51 3.85 -0.62
C ARG A 138 23.20 5.10 0.22
N ILE A 139 23.79 5.21 1.40
CA ILE A 139 23.74 6.38 2.27
C ILE A 139 25.13 6.70 2.81
N THR A 140 25.33 7.94 3.22
CA THR A 140 26.58 8.36 3.86
C THR A 140 26.60 7.99 5.35
N GLN A 141 27.79 7.97 5.96
CA GLN A 141 27.96 7.81 7.41
C GLN A 141 27.24 8.91 8.19
N GLU A 142 27.22 10.13 7.67
CA GLU A 142 26.48 11.24 8.27
C GLU A 142 24.98 10.99 8.26
N GLN A 143 24.42 10.58 7.12
CA GLN A 143 23.00 10.23 7.02
C GLN A 143 22.61 9.09 7.97
N ALA A 144 23.46 8.06 8.12
CA ALA A 144 23.24 7.00 9.10
C ALA A 144 23.24 7.53 10.54
N SER A 145 24.15 8.48 10.84
CA SER A 145 24.22 9.10 12.17
C SER A 145 22.97 9.96 12.46
N LEU A 146 22.49 10.71 11.47
CA LEU A 146 21.26 11.51 11.58
C LEU A 146 20.01 10.64 11.72
N ALA A 147 19.96 9.49 11.03
CA ALA A 147 18.83 8.56 11.09
C ALA A 147 18.62 7.94 12.47
N ARG A 148 19.64 7.92 13.33
CA ARG A 148 19.53 7.49 14.73
C ARG A 148 18.88 8.53 15.65
N LEU A 149 18.75 9.77 15.19
CA LEU A 149 18.23 10.88 15.97
C LEU A 149 16.74 11.18 15.68
N VAL A 150 16.17 10.57 14.67
CA VAL A 150 14.82 10.84 14.21
C VAL A 150 14.01 9.55 14.03
N PRO A 151 12.67 9.61 14.20
CA PRO A 151 11.83 8.45 13.93
C PRO A 151 11.82 8.12 12.43
N MET A 152 11.49 6.88 12.10
CA MET A 152 11.30 6.44 10.72
C MET A 152 10.14 7.14 10.01
N ALA A 153 9.06 7.43 10.73
CA ALA A 153 7.90 8.12 10.18
C ALA A 153 7.71 9.52 10.79
N ASP A 154 7.26 10.46 9.99
CA ASP A 154 6.80 11.78 10.43
C ASP A 154 5.36 11.74 10.91
N ASP A 155 4.56 10.86 10.28
CA ASP A 155 3.14 10.69 10.54
C ASP A 155 2.79 9.20 10.58
N VAL A 156 1.80 8.86 11.39
CA VAL A 156 1.22 7.52 11.46
C VAL A 156 -0.27 7.64 11.16
N THR A 157 -0.73 7.04 10.07
CA THR A 157 -2.15 6.91 9.78
C THR A 157 -2.67 5.61 10.38
N VAL A 158 -3.56 5.74 11.35
CA VAL A 158 -4.23 4.61 11.98
C VAL A 158 -5.37 4.15 11.10
N GLU A 159 -5.27 2.94 10.55
CA GLU A 159 -6.27 2.38 9.67
C GLU A 159 -7.22 1.46 10.43
N GLY A 160 -8.44 1.93 10.63
CA GLY A 160 -9.56 1.14 11.15
C GLY A 160 -10.15 0.23 10.07
N ASP A 161 -11.35 -0.32 10.34
CA ASP A 161 -12.08 -1.12 9.35
C ASP A 161 -12.35 -0.30 8.08
N SER A 162 -11.90 -0.83 6.93
CA SER A 162 -11.86 -0.09 5.67
C SER A 162 -11.93 -1.01 4.46
N GLY A 163 -12.21 -0.46 3.29
CA GLY A 163 -12.07 -1.16 2.01
C GLY A 163 -10.61 -1.50 1.70
N GLY A 164 -10.38 -2.66 1.11
CA GLY A 164 -9.06 -3.21 0.84
C GLY A 164 -8.50 -4.04 2.00
N HIS A 165 -7.18 -3.99 2.20
CA HIS A 165 -6.54 -4.66 3.33
C HIS A 165 -6.98 -4.00 4.64
N THR A 166 -7.47 -4.80 5.57
CA THR A 166 -7.95 -4.32 6.86
C THR A 166 -7.86 -5.41 7.91
N ASP A 167 -7.54 -5.03 9.14
CA ASP A 167 -7.63 -5.91 10.31
C ASP A 167 -9.05 -5.88 10.94
N ASN A 168 -10.02 -5.22 10.31
CA ASN A 168 -11.42 -5.05 10.77
C ASN A 168 -11.51 -4.49 12.20
N ARG A 169 -10.57 -3.66 12.62
CA ARG A 169 -10.56 -3.12 13.98
C ARG A 169 -11.29 -1.78 14.04
N PRO A 170 -12.04 -1.53 15.12
CA PRO A 170 -12.75 -0.27 15.28
C PRO A 170 -11.76 0.89 15.51
N LEU A 171 -11.91 1.96 14.72
CA LEU A 171 -11.08 3.15 14.80
C LEU A 171 -11.13 3.80 16.21
N LEU A 172 -12.28 3.71 16.87
CA LEU A 172 -12.51 4.23 18.24
C LEU A 172 -11.53 3.65 19.28
N GLY A 173 -11.12 2.39 19.13
CA GLY A 173 -10.12 1.77 20.01
C GLY A 173 -8.68 2.02 19.56
N LEU A 174 -8.46 2.12 18.24
CA LEU A 174 -7.12 2.24 17.70
C LEU A 174 -6.48 3.62 17.90
N ILE A 175 -7.22 4.71 17.68
CA ILE A 175 -6.67 6.08 17.75
C ILE A 175 -6.09 6.38 19.14
N PRO A 176 -6.82 6.22 20.25
CA PRO A 176 -6.27 6.49 21.58
C PRO A 176 -5.05 5.63 21.92
N THR A 177 -5.06 4.36 21.49
CA THR A 177 -3.93 3.44 21.70
C THR A 177 -2.68 3.92 20.96
N MET A 178 -2.82 4.39 19.71
CA MET A 178 -1.69 4.88 18.93
C MET A 178 -1.17 6.24 19.43
N ILE A 179 -2.05 7.10 19.91
CA ILE A 179 -1.66 8.38 20.55
C ILE A 179 -0.84 8.09 21.80
N ALA A 180 -1.30 7.18 22.66
CA ALA A 180 -0.56 6.78 23.87
C ALA A 180 0.82 6.18 23.51
N LEU A 181 0.89 5.31 22.50
CA LEU A 181 2.15 4.75 22.00
C LEU A 181 3.09 5.85 21.46
N ARG A 182 2.56 6.78 20.66
CA ARG A 182 3.32 7.93 20.14
C ARG A 182 3.93 8.74 21.28
N ASP A 183 3.16 9.05 22.31
CA ASP A 183 3.60 9.84 23.45
C ASP A 183 4.68 9.12 24.27
N GLN A 184 4.52 7.81 24.45
CA GLN A 184 5.54 6.95 25.06
C GLN A 184 6.84 6.97 24.23
N GLN A 185 6.76 6.71 22.91
CA GLN A 185 7.95 6.68 22.06
C GLN A 185 8.66 8.03 21.97
N ARG A 186 7.90 9.13 21.98
CA ARG A 186 8.46 10.48 22.04
C ARG A 186 9.27 10.69 23.33
N GLN A 187 8.72 10.28 24.47
CA GLN A 187 9.41 10.40 25.76
C GLN A 187 10.65 9.52 25.83
N GLU A 188 10.54 8.26 25.43
CA GLU A 188 11.66 7.30 25.46
C GLU A 188 12.84 7.74 24.59
N ASN A 189 12.58 8.31 23.41
CA ASN A 189 13.62 8.69 22.44
C ASN A 189 14.00 10.18 22.49
N GLY A 190 13.29 11.01 23.26
CA GLY A 190 13.61 12.42 23.41
C GLY A 190 13.38 13.26 22.15
N TYR A 191 12.43 12.87 21.28
CA TYR A 191 12.18 13.60 20.04
C TYR A 191 11.65 15.01 20.29
N ALA A 192 12.28 16.01 19.67
CA ALA A 192 11.75 17.38 19.61
C ALA A 192 10.50 17.43 18.70
N GLN A 193 10.51 16.70 17.60
CA GLN A 193 9.40 16.61 16.66
C GLN A 193 8.28 15.71 17.21
N ILE A 194 7.02 16.13 17.01
CA ILE A 194 5.84 15.31 17.34
C ILE A 194 5.46 14.51 16.07
N ILE A 195 5.37 13.19 16.21
CA ILE A 195 4.77 12.35 15.18
C ILE A 195 3.26 12.59 15.20
N ARG A 196 2.67 13.01 14.09
CA ARG A 196 1.23 13.23 13.99
C ARG A 196 0.51 11.88 13.82
N VAL A 197 -0.68 11.75 14.41
CA VAL A 197 -1.52 10.57 14.33
C VAL A 197 -2.78 10.91 13.54
N GLY A 198 -2.91 10.35 12.35
CA GLY A 198 -4.10 10.48 11.50
C GLY A 198 -5.04 9.30 11.61
N ALA A 199 -6.26 9.49 11.14
CA ALA A 199 -7.32 8.49 11.15
C ALA A 199 -7.75 8.10 9.73
N ALA A 200 -7.82 6.79 9.45
CA ALA A 200 -8.35 6.20 8.22
C ALA A 200 -9.32 5.06 8.55
N GLY A 201 -10.21 4.75 7.60
CA GLY A 201 -11.24 3.72 7.77
C GLY A 201 -12.56 4.28 8.28
N GLY A 202 -13.62 4.10 7.49
CA GLY A 202 -14.95 4.59 7.81
C GLY A 202 -15.15 6.12 7.72
N ILE A 203 -14.17 6.87 7.26
CA ILE A 203 -14.25 8.34 7.10
C ILE A 203 -14.96 8.66 5.78
N SER A 204 -16.28 8.67 5.81
CA SER A 204 -17.12 8.88 4.60
C SER A 204 -18.09 10.06 4.72
N THR A 205 -18.19 10.67 5.88
CA THR A 205 -19.07 11.81 6.13
C THR A 205 -18.35 12.91 6.95
N PRO A 206 -18.82 14.17 6.91
CA PRO A 206 -18.27 15.22 7.77
C PRO A 206 -18.34 14.87 9.26
N HIS A 207 -19.39 14.18 9.70
CA HIS A 207 -19.52 13.75 11.10
C HIS A 207 -18.50 12.68 11.48
N ALA A 208 -18.18 11.74 10.58
CA ALA A 208 -17.12 10.74 10.82
C ALA A 208 -15.74 11.44 10.95
N ALA A 209 -15.47 12.43 10.09
CA ALA A 209 -14.25 13.23 10.17
C ALA A 209 -14.18 14.02 11.51
N LEU A 210 -15.27 14.70 11.89
CA LEU A 210 -15.36 15.40 13.16
C LEU A 210 -15.12 14.44 14.33
N GLY A 211 -15.73 13.26 14.32
CA GLY A 211 -15.51 12.22 15.34
C GLY A 211 -14.05 11.80 15.47
N ALA A 212 -13.33 11.66 14.35
CA ALA A 212 -11.91 11.35 14.35
C ALA A 212 -11.08 12.47 15.01
N PHE A 213 -11.34 13.74 14.68
CA PHE A 213 -10.67 14.89 15.33
C PHE A 213 -10.99 14.97 16.83
N MET A 214 -12.23 14.68 17.22
CA MET A 214 -12.62 14.64 18.64
C MET A 214 -11.92 13.51 19.42
N MET A 215 -11.50 12.44 18.76
CA MET A 215 -10.67 11.39 19.35
C MET A 215 -9.18 11.77 19.43
N GLY A 216 -8.78 12.92 18.90
CA GLY A 216 -7.41 13.42 18.94
C GLY A 216 -6.60 13.17 17.67
N ALA A 217 -7.24 12.78 16.55
CA ALA A 217 -6.53 12.67 15.27
C ALA A 217 -6.05 14.05 14.78
N ASP A 218 -4.82 14.13 14.29
CA ASP A 218 -4.23 15.34 13.71
C ASP A 218 -4.71 15.60 12.27
N TYR A 219 -5.12 14.54 11.56
CA TYR A 219 -5.66 14.57 10.19
C TYR A 219 -6.53 13.34 9.92
N VAL A 220 -7.25 13.37 8.82
CA VAL A 220 -8.06 12.25 8.35
C VAL A 220 -7.67 11.83 6.92
N VAL A 221 -7.83 10.54 6.62
CA VAL A 221 -7.61 9.97 5.29
C VAL A 221 -8.91 9.35 4.80
N THR A 222 -9.33 9.73 3.60
CA THR A 222 -10.51 9.20 2.93
C THR A 222 -10.10 8.27 1.79
N GLY A 223 -10.77 7.15 1.64
CA GLY A 223 -10.49 6.13 0.62
C GLY A 223 -11.69 5.88 -0.29
N SER A 224 -12.65 5.06 0.16
CA SER A 224 -13.75 4.58 -0.68
C SER A 224 -14.63 5.68 -1.27
N VAL A 225 -14.85 6.79 -0.57
CA VAL A 225 -15.60 7.93 -1.10
C VAL A 225 -14.90 8.56 -2.31
N ASN A 226 -13.57 8.61 -2.30
CA ASN A 226 -12.80 9.15 -3.42
C ASN A 226 -12.86 8.24 -4.65
N GLN A 227 -13.06 6.93 -4.47
CA GLN A 227 -13.18 6.00 -5.59
C GLN A 227 -14.44 6.24 -6.44
N ALA A 228 -15.48 6.84 -5.87
CA ALA A 228 -16.70 7.21 -6.59
C ALA A 228 -16.58 8.54 -7.34
N CYS A 229 -15.51 9.32 -7.13
CA CYS A 229 -15.28 10.61 -7.80
C CYS A 229 -14.93 10.43 -9.28
N ILE A 230 -15.16 11.48 -10.06
CA ILE A 230 -14.89 11.49 -11.53
C ILE A 230 -13.39 11.24 -11.80
N GLU A 231 -12.51 11.82 -11.00
CA GLU A 231 -11.06 11.76 -11.12
C GLU A 231 -10.46 10.40 -10.76
N SER A 232 -11.24 9.52 -10.14
CA SER A 232 -10.77 8.16 -9.82
C SER A 232 -10.46 7.36 -11.10
N GLY A 233 -9.43 6.54 -11.06
CA GLY A 233 -9.10 5.60 -12.13
C GLY A 233 -10.02 4.37 -12.21
N ALA A 234 -11.09 4.30 -11.43
CA ALA A 234 -12.08 3.24 -11.49
C ALA A 234 -13.00 3.39 -12.72
N SER A 235 -13.58 2.29 -13.21
CA SER A 235 -14.57 2.33 -14.28
C SER A 235 -15.83 3.07 -13.84
N ASN A 236 -16.57 3.67 -14.79
CA ASN A 236 -17.83 4.36 -14.49
C ASN A 236 -18.85 3.43 -13.83
N HIS A 237 -18.85 2.14 -14.19
CA HIS A 237 -19.71 1.15 -13.55
C HIS A 237 -19.33 0.96 -12.07
N THR A 238 -18.06 0.80 -11.77
CA THR A 238 -17.55 0.68 -10.39
C THR A 238 -17.86 1.93 -9.57
N LYS A 239 -17.63 3.13 -10.12
CA LYS A 239 -17.96 4.40 -9.46
C LYS A 239 -19.43 4.47 -9.05
N LYS A 240 -20.34 4.06 -9.96
CA LYS A 240 -21.78 4.04 -9.70
C LYS A 240 -22.14 3.07 -8.58
N LEU A 241 -21.61 1.83 -8.62
CA LEU A 241 -21.83 0.85 -7.56
C LEU A 241 -21.32 1.33 -6.20
N LEU A 242 -20.15 1.97 -6.16
CA LEU A 242 -19.58 2.52 -4.93
C LEU A 242 -20.39 3.71 -4.39
N ALA A 243 -20.90 4.58 -5.26
CA ALA A 243 -21.74 5.71 -4.86
C ALA A 243 -23.08 5.25 -4.23
N GLU A 244 -23.57 4.07 -4.60
CA GLU A 244 -24.80 3.47 -4.08
C GLU A 244 -24.57 2.50 -2.89
N ALA A 245 -23.28 2.25 -2.51
CA ALA A 245 -22.94 1.27 -1.50
C ALA A 245 -23.14 1.82 -0.08
N GLY A 246 -23.73 1.00 0.77
CA GLY A 246 -23.80 1.21 2.21
C GLY A 246 -22.86 0.26 2.97
N MET A 247 -22.81 0.40 4.29
CA MET A 247 -21.95 -0.42 5.16
C MET A 247 -22.23 -1.93 5.04
N ALA A 248 -23.46 -2.34 4.76
CA ALA A 248 -23.85 -3.74 4.61
C ALA A 248 -23.49 -4.33 3.23
N ASP A 249 -23.02 -3.50 2.29
CA ASP A 249 -22.77 -3.89 0.90
C ASP A 249 -21.31 -4.35 0.65
N VAL A 250 -20.54 -4.57 1.73
CA VAL A 250 -19.17 -5.05 1.69
C VAL A 250 -19.02 -6.45 2.28
N THR A 251 -17.94 -7.14 1.93
CA THR A 251 -17.58 -8.47 2.45
C THR A 251 -16.08 -8.72 2.30
N MET A 252 -15.57 -9.72 3.02
CA MET A 252 -14.19 -10.14 2.91
C MET A 252 -14.01 -11.15 1.77
N ALA A 253 -12.99 -10.95 0.94
CA ALA A 253 -12.59 -11.84 -0.15
C ALA A 253 -11.08 -12.07 -0.13
N PRO A 254 -10.55 -13.18 -0.69
CA PRO A 254 -9.12 -13.38 -0.87
C PRO A 254 -8.46 -12.23 -1.61
N SER A 255 -7.30 -11.76 -1.12
CA SER A 255 -6.52 -10.72 -1.78
C SER A 255 -5.74 -11.27 -2.97
N SER A 256 -5.42 -10.43 -3.95
CA SER A 256 -4.60 -10.84 -5.10
C SER A 256 -3.11 -10.91 -4.77
N ASP A 257 -2.61 -9.98 -3.98
CA ASP A 257 -1.18 -9.82 -3.66
C ASP A 257 -0.65 -10.82 -2.63
N MET A 258 -1.50 -11.23 -1.67
CA MET A 258 -1.17 -12.19 -0.61
C MET A 258 -2.08 -13.43 -0.67
N PHE A 259 -2.44 -13.86 -1.89
CA PHE A 259 -3.38 -14.94 -2.13
C PHE A 259 -2.92 -16.26 -1.49
N GLU A 260 -1.65 -16.62 -1.68
CA GLU A 260 -1.06 -17.86 -1.18
C GLU A 260 -1.06 -17.93 0.36
N MET A 261 -1.06 -16.78 1.03
CA MET A 261 -1.10 -16.66 2.49
C MET A 261 -2.53 -16.68 3.06
N GLY A 262 -3.55 -16.67 2.20
CA GLY A 262 -4.95 -16.61 2.61
C GLY A 262 -5.39 -15.28 3.21
N VAL A 263 -4.62 -14.21 2.99
CA VAL A 263 -5.00 -12.87 3.43
C VAL A 263 -6.25 -12.43 2.68
N LYS A 264 -7.15 -11.75 3.39
CA LYS A 264 -8.40 -11.24 2.83
C LYS A 264 -8.42 -9.72 2.79
N VAL A 265 -9.19 -9.21 1.84
CA VAL A 265 -9.46 -7.77 1.67
C VAL A 265 -10.96 -7.52 1.71
N GLN A 266 -11.36 -6.35 2.20
CA GLN A 266 -12.75 -5.93 2.15
C GLN A 266 -13.09 -5.40 0.77
N VAL A 267 -14.12 -5.97 0.16
CA VAL A 267 -14.56 -5.65 -1.20
C VAL A 267 -16.06 -5.40 -1.27
N LEU A 268 -16.50 -4.71 -2.31
CA LEU A 268 -17.91 -4.55 -2.61
C LEU A 268 -18.52 -5.91 -2.97
N LYS A 269 -19.66 -6.26 -2.36
CA LYS A 269 -20.46 -7.45 -2.73
C LYS A 269 -21.71 -7.10 -3.53
N LYS A 270 -22.28 -5.91 -3.30
CA LYS A 270 -23.49 -5.47 -4.00
C LYS A 270 -23.21 -5.29 -5.50
N GLY A 271 -24.04 -5.91 -6.33
CA GLY A 271 -23.94 -5.78 -7.79
C GLY A 271 -22.77 -6.52 -8.45
N THR A 272 -22.01 -7.36 -7.71
CA THR A 272 -20.88 -8.12 -8.23
C THR A 272 -20.83 -9.55 -7.68
N LEU A 273 -20.27 -10.46 -8.47
CA LEU A 273 -19.98 -11.84 -8.08
C LEU A 273 -18.52 -12.02 -7.62
N PHE A 274 -17.75 -10.92 -7.52
CA PHE A 274 -16.31 -10.98 -7.27
C PHE A 274 -15.94 -11.79 -6.02
N ALA A 275 -16.52 -11.46 -4.88
CA ALA A 275 -16.19 -12.12 -3.62
C ALA A 275 -16.46 -13.62 -3.64
N MET A 276 -17.59 -14.05 -4.24
CA MET A 276 -17.96 -15.46 -4.37
C MET A 276 -16.98 -16.19 -5.30
N ARG A 277 -16.62 -15.60 -6.43
CA ARG A 277 -15.67 -16.16 -7.38
C ARG A 277 -14.26 -16.24 -6.79
N ALA A 278 -13.82 -15.19 -6.12
CA ALA A 278 -12.55 -15.16 -5.41
C ALA A 278 -12.44 -16.27 -4.36
N GLN A 279 -13.51 -16.46 -3.57
CA GLN A 279 -13.55 -17.54 -2.58
C GLN A 279 -13.52 -18.92 -3.23
N LYS A 280 -14.22 -19.12 -4.37
CA LYS A 280 -14.17 -20.38 -5.13
C LYS A 280 -12.74 -20.70 -5.61
N LEU A 281 -12.05 -19.67 -6.16
CA LEU A 281 -10.64 -19.83 -6.58
C LEU A 281 -9.73 -20.20 -5.43
N TYR A 282 -9.91 -19.55 -4.26
CA TYR A 282 -9.12 -19.86 -3.09
C TYR A 282 -9.39 -21.27 -2.55
N THR A 283 -10.64 -21.73 -2.53
CA THR A 283 -11.00 -23.10 -2.15
C THR A 283 -10.28 -24.11 -3.06
N LEU A 284 -10.34 -23.93 -4.38
CA LEU A 284 -9.63 -24.80 -5.31
C LEU A 284 -8.10 -24.75 -5.13
N TYR A 285 -7.55 -23.57 -4.85
CA TYR A 285 -6.13 -23.43 -4.53
C TYR A 285 -5.73 -24.24 -3.30
N THR A 286 -6.56 -24.29 -2.26
CA THR A 286 -6.26 -25.05 -1.04
C THR A 286 -6.44 -26.57 -1.23
N GLU A 287 -7.35 -26.99 -2.10
CA GLU A 287 -7.69 -28.39 -2.32
C GLU A 287 -6.76 -29.12 -3.32
N TYR A 288 -6.20 -28.39 -4.31
CA TYR A 288 -5.42 -28.98 -5.40
C TYR A 288 -3.99 -28.42 -5.45
N GLU A 289 -3.05 -29.24 -5.90
CA GLU A 289 -1.64 -28.89 -6.00
C GLU A 289 -1.23 -28.27 -7.35
N SER A 290 -2.10 -28.35 -8.37
CA SER A 290 -1.87 -27.74 -9.68
C SER A 290 -3.19 -27.47 -10.42
N LEU A 291 -3.15 -26.68 -11.49
CA LEU A 291 -4.30 -26.50 -12.39
C LEU A 291 -4.74 -27.80 -13.03
N GLU A 292 -3.78 -28.66 -13.37
CA GLU A 292 -3.99 -29.95 -14.03
C GLU A 292 -4.65 -30.95 -13.08
N ALA A 293 -4.41 -30.85 -11.77
CA ALA A 293 -5.03 -31.71 -10.75
C ALA A 293 -6.52 -31.39 -10.51
N ILE A 294 -6.99 -30.19 -10.88
CA ILE A 294 -8.41 -29.84 -10.80
C ILE A 294 -9.20 -30.68 -11.81
N PRO A 295 -10.33 -31.31 -11.42
CA PRO A 295 -11.17 -32.07 -12.32
C PRO A 295 -11.57 -31.28 -13.57
N ALA A 296 -11.59 -31.93 -14.73
CA ALA A 296 -11.85 -31.29 -16.03
C ALA A 296 -13.19 -30.50 -16.04
N GLU A 297 -14.22 -31.05 -15.41
CA GLU A 297 -15.52 -30.38 -15.30
C GLU A 297 -15.41 -29.05 -14.53
N GLU A 298 -14.65 -29.02 -13.42
CA GLU A 298 -14.44 -27.81 -12.63
C GLU A 298 -13.56 -26.80 -13.40
N ARG A 299 -12.51 -27.25 -14.10
CA ARG A 299 -11.71 -26.36 -14.98
C ARG A 299 -12.57 -25.72 -16.06
N ASN A 300 -13.44 -26.48 -16.72
CA ASN A 300 -14.37 -25.95 -17.71
C ASN A 300 -15.34 -24.91 -17.12
N LYS A 301 -15.77 -25.08 -15.85
CA LYS A 301 -16.59 -24.09 -15.14
C LYS A 301 -15.79 -22.82 -14.86
N LEU A 302 -14.53 -22.93 -14.45
CA LEU A 302 -13.66 -21.77 -14.24
C LEU A 302 -13.50 -20.95 -15.52
N GLU A 303 -13.17 -21.62 -16.63
CA GLU A 303 -12.99 -20.99 -17.93
C GLU A 303 -14.25 -20.27 -18.42
N LYS A 304 -15.42 -20.89 -18.28
CA LYS A 304 -16.68 -20.33 -18.78
C LYS A 304 -17.27 -19.26 -17.86
N GLN A 305 -17.20 -19.43 -16.53
CA GLN A 305 -17.95 -18.61 -15.58
C GLN A 305 -17.11 -17.54 -14.88
N ILE A 306 -15.81 -17.76 -14.74
CA ILE A 306 -14.92 -16.84 -14.01
C ILE A 306 -14.01 -16.10 -15.00
N PHE A 307 -13.15 -16.82 -15.71
CA PHE A 307 -12.15 -16.22 -16.58
C PHE A 307 -12.70 -15.78 -17.94
N GLN A 308 -13.76 -16.43 -18.43
CA GLN A 308 -14.34 -16.23 -19.78
C GLN A 308 -13.31 -16.43 -20.91
N LYS A 309 -12.26 -17.17 -20.62
CA LYS A 309 -11.14 -17.53 -21.51
C LYS A 309 -10.57 -18.89 -21.07
N PRO A 310 -9.89 -19.62 -21.98
CA PRO A 310 -9.13 -20.80 -21.60
C PRO A 310 -8.04 -20.47 -20.57
N LEU A 311 -7.80 -21.35 -19.60
CA LEU A 311 -6.76 -21.17 -18.59
C LEU A 311 -5.36 -21.02 -19.19
N GLU A 312 -5.09 -21.65 -20.33
CA GLU A 312 -3.82 -21.49 -21.05
C GLU A 312 -3.64 -20.06 -21.59
N SER A 313 -4.71 -19.44 -22.08
CA SER A 313 -4.67 -18.02 -22.50
C SER A 313 -4.40 -17.09 -21.31
N ILE A 314 -5.03 -17.37 -20.16
CA ILE A 314 -4.77 -16.61 -18.92
C ILE A 314 -3.31 -16.79 -18.46
N TRP A 315 -2.78 -18.01 -18.57
CA TRP A 315 -1.37 -18.24 -18.25
C TRP A 315 -0.44 -17.43 -19.17
N GLN A 316 -0.71 -17.40 -20.48
CA GLN A 316 0.11 -16.60 -21.41
C GLN A 316 0.04 -15.11 -21.09
N GLU A 317 -1.14 -14.55 -20.82
CA GLU A 317 -1.31 -13.15 -20.40
C GLU A 317 -0.53 -12.87 -19.09
N THR A 318 -0.54 -13.82 -18.15
CA THR A 318 0.22 -13.75 -16.89
C THR A 318 1.73 -13.75 -17.15
N VAL A 319 2.21 -14.59 -18.06
CA VAL A 319 3.63 -14.63 -18.47
C VAL A 319 4.05 -13.30 -19.08
N ASP A 320 3.27 -12.77 -20.01
CA ASP A 320 3.57 -11.52 -20.70
C ASP A 320 3.67 -10.35 -19.70
N PHE A 321 2.74 -10.28 -18.75
CA PHE A 321 2.74 -9.27 -17.70
C PHE A 321 3.96 -9.37 -16.77
N PHE A 322 4.24 -10.56 -16.23
CA PHE A 322 5.35 -10.72 -15.29
C PHE A 322 6.72 -10.67 -15.97
N THR A 323 6.83 -10.99 -17.25
CA THR A 323 8.08 -10.82 -18.01
C THR A 323 8.52 -9.35 -18.03
N GLN A 324 7.58 -8.42 -18.08
CA GLN A 324 7.87 -6.98 -18.03
C GLN A 324 8.08 -6.46 -16.61
N ARG A 325 7.40 -7.07 -15.62
CA ARG A 325 7.34 -6.57 -14.26
C ARG A 325 8.37 -7.23 -13.32
N ASP A 326 8.38 -8.56 -13.27
CA ASP A 326 9.30 -9.38 -12.45
C ASP A 326 9.44 -10.78 -13.05
N PRO A 327 10.38 -11.00 -13.98
CA PRO A 327 10.58 -12.29 -14.66
C PRO A 327 10.80 -13.49 -13.72
N LYS A 328 11.36 -13.24 -12.52
CA LYS A 328 11.60 -14.28 -11.52
C LYS A 328 10.31 -14.97 -11.04
N GLN A 329 9.16 -14.30 -11.16
CA GLN A 329 7.88 -14.91 -10.82
C GLN A 329 7.56 -16.06 -11.77
N ILE A 330 7.84 -15.90 -13.05
CA ILE A 330 7.61 -16.93 -14.07
C ILE A 330 8.60 -18.08 -13.91
N GLU A 331 9.88 -17.79 -13.64
CA GLU A 331 10.88 -18.84 -13.37
C GLU A 331 10.44 -19.74 -12.20
N ARG A 332 9.98 -19.14 -11.11
CA ARG A 332 9.47 -19.86 -9.93
C ARG A 332 8.18 -20.64 -10.23
N ALA A 333 7.28 -20.08 -11.03
CA ALA A 333 6.02 -20.74 -11.39
C ALA A 333 6.25 -21.95 -12.33
N ASN A 334 7.23 -21.88 -13.22
CA ASN A 334 7.61 -22.99 -14.07
C ASN A 334 8.20 -24.18 -13.29
N GLN A 335 8.78 -23.93 -12.12
CA GLN A 335 9.33 -24.94 -11.22
C GLN A 335 8.31 -25.44 -10.18
N ASN A 336 7.21 -24.70 -9.98
CA ASN A 336 6.22 -25.01 -8.95
C ASN A 336 4.79 -24.87 -9.51
N PRO A 337 4.11 -25.98 -9.82
CA PRO A 337 2.75 -25.99 -10.37
C PRO A 337 1.72 -25.29 -9.46
N LYS A 338 1.88 -25.40 -8.15
CA LYS A 338 1.02 -24.71 -7.17
C LYS A 338 1.14 -23.19 -7.32
N ARG A 339 2.37 -22.68 -7.51
CA ARG A 339 2.61 -21.26 -7.75
C ARG A 339 2.06 -20.80 -9.10
N LYS A 340 2.20 -21.62 -10.16
CA LYS A 340 1.55 -21.36 -11.46
C LYS A 340 0.05 -21.17 -11.27
N MET A 341 -0.60 -22.08 -10.56
CA MET A 341 -2.04 -21.98 -10.24
C MET A 341 -2.37 -20.71 -9.47
N ALA A 342 -1.57 -20.33 -8.47
CA ALA A 342 -1.77 -19.09 -7.73
C ALA A 342 -1.71 -17.86 -8.63
N LEU A 343 -0.70 -17.76 -9.52
CA LEU A 343 -0.57 -16.63 -10.45
C LEU A 343 -1.74 -16.54 -11.42
N VAL A 344 -2.22 -17.67 -11.96
CA VAL A 344 -3.41 -17.72 -12.83
C VAL A 344 -4.66 -17.26 -12.06
N PHE A 345 -4.84 -17.68 -10.82
CA PHE A 345 -6.00 -17.24 -10.02
C PHE A 345 -5.92 -15.77 -9.62
N ARG A 346 -4.74 -15.29 -9.27
CA ARG A 346 -4.46 -13.87 -8.99
C ARG A 346 -4.77 -12.98 -10.19
N TRP A 347 -4.67 -13.47 -11.42
CA TRP A 347 -5.05 -12.72 -12.62
C TRP A 347 -6.50 -12.24 -12.62
N TYR A 348 -7.41 -13.04 -12.07
CA TYR A 348 -8.81 -12.64 -11.88
C TYR A 348 -8.99 -11.65 -10.73
N LEU A 349 -8.15 -11.73 -9.70
CA LEU A 349 -8.29 -10.97 -8.47
C LEU A 349 -7.65 -9.57 -8.53
N GLY A 350 -6.73 -9.34 -9.45
CA GLY A 350 -5.99 -8.09 -9.67
C GLY A 350 -6.55 -7.29 -10.83
#